data_47c377a5233407d65ba497e21527d7a6
#
_entry.id   47c377a5233407d65ba497e21527d7a6
#
_cell.length_a   1.000
_cell.length_b   1.000
_cell.length_c   1.000
_cell.angle_alpha   90.00
_cell.angle_beta   90.00
_cell.angle_gamma   90.00
#
_symmetry.space_group_name_H-M   'P 1'
#
loop_
_entity.id
_entity.type
_entity.pdbx_description
1 polymer ?
#
loop_
_entity_poly.entity_id
_entity_poly.type
_entity_poly.pdbx_seq_one_letter_code
_entity_poly.pdbx_strand_id
1 'polypeptide(L)'
;MIEFQNVSKLYGDKEALSNLNLQIENGEIMGLIGHNGAGKSTTIKSLVSIISPSSGRILVDGQDLSENRLAIKRKIGYVADSPDLFLRLTANEFWELIASSYDLTSSDLEASLARLLNVFDFAENRYQVIETLSHGMRQKVFVIGALLSDPDIWVLDEPLTGLD
;
A
#
# COMPACT_ATOMS: atom_id res chain seq x y z
N MET A 1 0.91 -10.35 -12.82
CA MET A 1 2.06 -11.18 -12.37
C MET A 1 3.15 -10.29 -11.81
N ILE A 2 3.74 -10.66 -10.67
CA ILE A 2 4.85 -9.93 -10.03
C ILE A 2 6.07 -10.86 -9.99
N GLU A 3 7.23 -10.35 -10.36
CA GLU A 3 8.48 -11.12 -10.35
C GLU A 3 9.61 -10.34 -9.68
N PHE A 4 10.30 -10.98 -8.74
CA PHE A 4 11.56 -10.53 -8.19
C PHE A 4 12.67 -11.39 -8.82
N GLN A 5 13.61 -10.75 -9.48
CA GLN A 5 14.69 -11.43 -10.19
C GLN A 5 16.04 -11.03 -9.59
N ASN A 6 16.64 -11.92 -8.78
CA ASN A 6 17.92 -11.75 -8.10
C ASN A 6 18.00 -10.46 -7.27
N VAL A 7 16.90 -10.09 -6.58
CA VAL A 7 16.78 -8.83 -5.86
C VAL A 7 17.56 -8.89 -4.55
N SER A 8 18.50 -7.97 -4.39
CA SER A 8 19.22 -7.76 -3.13
C SER A 8 19.06 -6.32 -2.64
N LYS A 9 19.08 -6.13 -1.31
CA LYS A 9 19.06 -4.83 -0.67
C LYS A 9 20.04 -4.74 0.45
N LEU A 10 20.92 -3.75 0.35
CA LEU A 10 21.91 -3.40 1.36
C LEU A 10 21.55 -2.08 2.04
N TYR A 11 21.72 -2.01 3.34
CA TYR A 11 21.68 -0.80 4.15
C TYR A 11 23.04 -0.65 4.84
N GLY A 12 23.94 0.12 4.23
CA GLY A 12 25.35 0.09 4.59
C GLY A 12 25.91 -1.32 4.43
N ASP A 13 26.48 -1.89 5.48
CA ASP A 13 27.03 -3.24 5.48
C ASP A 13 26.00 -4.34 5.80
N LYS A 14 24.76 -3.95 6.12
CA LYS A 14 23.70 -4.91 6.44
C LYS A 14 22.94 -5.33 5.21
N GLU A 15 22.99 -6.61 4.87
CA GLU A 15 22.15 -7.20 3.83
C GLU A 15 20.77 -7.52 4.38
N ALA A 16 19.75 -6.83 3.86
CA ALA A 16 18.34 -7.00 4.25
C ALA A 16 17.59 -7.94 3.31
N LEU A 17 18.00 -8.02 2.04
CA LEU A 17 17.56 -9.01 1.07
C LEU A 17 18.78 -9.55 0.33
N SER A 18 18.86 -10.85 0.17
CA SER A 18 19.94 -11.56 -0.52
C SER A 18 19.38 -12.39 -1.66
N ASN A 19 19.63 -11.96 -2.90
CA ASN A 19 19.32 -12.70 -4.12
C ASN A 19 17.88 -13.27 -4.14
N LEU A 20 16.90 -12.46 -3.72
CA LEU A 20 15.50 -12.87 -3.67
C LEU A 20 14.99 -13.14 -5.09
N ASN A 21 14.49 -14.36 -5.29
CA ASN A 21 13.76 -14.76 -6.48
C ASN A 21 12.36 -15.19 -6.04
N LEU A 22 11.33 -14.52 -6.55
CA LEU A 22 9.95 -14.73 -6.16
C LEU A 22 9.06 -14.44 -7.36
N GLN A 23 8.04 -15.25 -7.56
CA GLN A 23 7.02 -15.04 -8.57
C GLN A 23 5.65 -15.17 -7.91
N ILE A 24 4.76 -14.23 -8.23
CA ILE A 24 3.36 -14.21 -7.76
C ILE A 24 2.48 -14.11 -8.99
N GLU A 25 1.63 -15.09 -9.19
CA GLU A 25 0.75 -15.17 -10.34
C GLU A 25 -0.48 -14.26 -10.20
N ASN A 26 -1.15 -13.99 -11.31
CA ASN A 26 -2.39 -13.25 -11.28
C ASN A 26 -3.48 -14.03 -10.54
N GLY A 27 -4.18 -13.37 -9.63
CA GLY A 27 -5.21 -13.98 -8.80
C GLY A 27 -4.67 -14.79 -7.62
N GLU A 28 -3.36 -14.82 -7.41
CA GLU A 28 -2.73 -15.47 -6.26
C GLU A 28 -2.78 -14.59 -5.01
N ILE A 29 -2.96 -15.22 -3.85
CA ILE A 29 -2.80 -14.60 -2.54
C ILE A 29 -1.54 -15.17 -1.90
N MET A 30 -0.52 -14.32 -1.70
CA MET A 30 0.73 -14.71 -1.09
C MET A 30 0.92 -14.09 0.29
N GLY A 31 1.27 -14.91 1.27
CA GLY A 31 1.66 -14.48 2.62
C GLY A 31 3.17 -14.49 2.82
N LEU A 32 3.75 -13.37 3.24
CA LEU A 32 5.15 -13.29 3.67
C LEU A 32 5.25 -13.57 5.17
N ILE A 33 5.79 -14.73 5.54
CA ILE A 33 5.96 -15.16 6.92
C ILE A 33 7.45 -15.23 7.27
N GLY A 34 7.79 -14.80 8.47
CA GLY A 34 9.17 -14.83 8.96
C GLY A 34 9.35 -14.00 10.23
N HIS A 35 10.46 -14.21 10.93
CA HIS A 35 10.80 -13.44 12.12
C HIS A 35 11.09 -11.96 11.80
N ASN A 36 11.20 -11.12 12.84
CA ASN A 36 11.59 -9.72 12.65
C ASN A 36 13.01 -9.65 12.08
N GLY A 37 13.17 -8.83 11.04
CA GLY A 37 14.42 -8.73 10.29
C GLY A 37 14.59 -9.74 9.14
N ALA A 38 13.60 -10.63 8.88
CA ALA A 38 13.65 -11.57 7.75
C ALA A 38 13.48 -10.92 6.35
N GLY A 39 13.43 -9.59 6.27
CA GLY A 39 13.33 -8.89 4.99
C GLY A 39 11.90 -8.64 4.49
N LYS A 40 10.85 -9.04 5.21
CA LYS A 40 9.44 -8.87 4.80
C LYS A 40 9.11 -7.43 4.39
N SER A 41 9.25 -6.49 5.32
CA SER A 41 8.96 -5.08 5.03
C SER A 41 9.90 -4.48 3.97
N THR A 42 11.14 -4.99 3.85
CA THR A 42 12.05 -4.58 2.77
C THR A 42 11.55 -5.06 1.41
N THR A 43 11.04 -6.29 1.34
CA THR A 43 10.42 -6.84 0.12
C THR A 43 9.20 -6.02 -0.29
N ILE A 44 8.27 -5.78 0.66
CA ILE A 44 7.08 -4.96 0.43
C ILE A 44 7.46 -3.56 -0.02
N LYS A 45 8.33 -2.86 0.72
CA LYS A 45 8.77 -1.49 0.38
C LYS A 45 9.48 -1.40 -0.95
N SER A 46 10.18 -2.46 -1.38
CA SER A 46 10.79 -2.54 -2.71
C SER A 46 9.73 -2.67 -3.80
N LEU A 47 8.71 -3.52 -3.61
CA LEU A 47 7.61 -3.71 -4.55
C LEU A 47 6.80 -2.43 -4.73
N VAL A 48 6.43 -1.76 -3.63
CA VAL A 48 5.67 -0.50 -3.71
C VAL A 48 6.55 0.71 -4.05
N SER A 49 7.82 0.47 -4.40
CA SER A 49 8.78 1.50 -4.83
C SER A 49 8.98 2.65 -3.81
N ILE A 50 8.90 2.33 -2.51
CA ILE A 50 9.33 3.24 -1.43
C ILE A 50 10.85 3.24 -1.35
N ILE A 51 11.48 2.07 -1.53
CA ILE A 51 12.93 1.90 -1.61
C ILE A 51 13.30 1.22 -2.93
N SER A 52 14.51 1.52 -3.43
CA SER A 52 15.03 0.84 -4.61
C SER A 52 15.92 -0.34 -4.18
N PRO A 53 15.88 -1.48 -4.89
CA PRO A 53 16.86 -2.55 -4.73
C PRO A 53 18.30 -2.05 -4.91
N SER A 54 19.27 -2.73 -4.30
CA SER A 54 20.71 -2.49 -4.54
C SER A 54 21.17 -3.23 -5.79
N SER A 55 20.56 -4.37 -6.11
CA SER A 55 20.77 -5.13 -7.34
C SER A 55 19.55 -5.98 -7.66
N GLY A 56 19.53 -6.56 -8.86
CA GLY A 56 18.37 -7.29 -9.39
C GLY A 56 17.29 -6.34 -9.90
N ARG A 57 16.13 -6.88 -10.24
CA ARG A 57 15.00 -6.12 -10.76
C ARG A 57 13.67 -6.70 -10.31
N ILE A 58 12.65 -5.84 -10.28
CA ILE A 58 11.27 -6.22 -9.98
C ILE A 58 10.44 -5.92 -11.22
N LEU A 59 9.71 -6.91 -11.70
CA LEU A 59 8.80 -6.76 -12.82
C LEU A 59 7.35 -6.88 -12.33
N VAL A 60 6.49 -6.06 -12.90
CA VAL A 60 5.03 -6.14 -12.71
C VAL A 60 4.40 -6.21 -14.10
N ASP A 61 3.69 -7.29 -14.38
CA ASP A 61 3.15 -7.60 -15.72
C ASP A 61 4.22 -7.48 -16.83
N GLY A 62 5.44 -7.96 -16.55
CA GLY A 62 6.58 -7.92 -17.46
C GLY A 62 7.25 -6.55 -17.61
N GLN A 63 6.75 -5.51 -16.94
CA GLN A 63 7.33 -4.15 -16.97
C GLN A 63 8.28 -3.94 -15.79
N ASP A 64 9.47 -3.41 -16.06
CA ASP A 64 10.44 -3.09 -15.01
C ASP A 64 9.94 -1.93 -14.14
N LEU A 65 9.89 -2.16 -12.82
CA LEU A 65 9.41 -1.20 -11.83
C LEU A 65 10.28 0.08 -11.81
N SER A 66 11.57 -0.01 -12.08
CA SER A 66 12.48 1.14 -12.09
C SER A 66 12.22 2.08 -13.27
N GLU A 67 11.81 1.53 -14.41
CA GLU A 67 11.55 2.27 -15.63
C GLU A 67 10.10 2.78 -15.72
N ASN A 68 9.14 2.00 -15.17
CA ASN A 68 7.71 2.26 -15.30
C ASN A 68 7.04 2.59 -13.95
N ARG A 69 7.80 3.21 -13.04
CA ARG A 69 7.44 3.41 -11.64
C ARG A 69 6.03 3.98 -11.42
N LEU A 70 5.67 5.04 -12.12
CA LEU A 70 4.39 5.72 -11.91
C LEU A 70 3.21 4.88 -12.41
N ALA A 71 3.35 4.28 -13.59
CA ALA A 71 2.33 3.42 -14.17
C ALA A 71 2.06 2.18 -13.29
N ILE A 72 3.12 1.57 -12.76
CA ILE A 72 3.01 0.41 -11.87
C ILE A 72 2.42 0.81 -10.51
N LYS A 73 2.82 1.94 -9.95
CA LYS A 73 2.25 2.43 -8.68
C LYS A 73 0.74 2.66 -8.75
N ARG A 74 0.23 3.11 -9.89
CA ARG A 74 -1.22 3.29 -10.10
C ARG A 74 -2.01 1.98 -10.05
N LYS A 75 -1.36 0.83 -10.25
CA LYS A 75 -1.98 -0.50 -10.15
C LYS A 75 -1.94 -1.08 -8.74
N ILE A 76 -1.17 -0.48 -7.82
CA ILE A 76 -0.92 -1.04 -6.48
C ILE A 76 -1.67 -0.24 -5.43
N GLY A 77 -2.56 -0.89 -4.70
CA GLY A 77 -3.11 -0.42 -3.44
C GLY A 77 -2.24 -0.89 -2.28
N TYR A 78 -1.60 0.04 -1.59
CA TYR A 78 -0.72 -0.27 -0.47
C TYR A 78 -1.30 0.23 0.86
N VAL A 79 -1.43 -0.68 1.81
CA VAL A 79 -1.80 -0.38 3.19
C VAL A 79 -0.60 -0.68 4.09
N ALA A 80 -0.01 0.37 4.65
CA ALA A 80 1.14 0.26 5.54
C ALA A 80 0.73 -0.14 6.96
N ASP A 81 1.63 -0.80 7.70
CA ASP A 81 1.46 -1.14 9.12
C ASP A 81 1.19 0.10 9.99
N SER A 82 1.99 1.14 9.84
CA SER A 82 1.89 2.37 10.64
C SER A 82 1.87 3.59 9.73
N PRO A 83 0.70 4.00 9.23
CA PRO A 83 0.60 5.15 8.36
C PRO A 83 0.61 6.47 9.16
N ASP A 84 1.79 6.91 9.58
CA ASP A 84 1.99 8.18 10.30
C ASP A 84 2.00 9.41 9.38
N LEU A 85 1.71 9.22 8.10
CA LEU A 85 1.59 10.30 7.13
C LEU A 85 0.18 10.90 7.21
N PHE A 86 0.10 12.20 6.94
CA PHE A 86 -1.17 12.91 6.81
C PHE A 86 -2.05 12.98 8.08
N LEU A 87 -1.48 12.74 9.27
CA LEU A 87 -2.21 12.70 10.54
C LEU A 87 -3.00 13.99 10.86
N ARG A 88 -2.57 15.13 10.30
CA ARG A 88 -3.23 16.44 10.51
C ARG A 88 -4.40 16.71 9.56
N LEU A 89 -4.59 15.86 8.56
CA LEU A 89 -5.76 15.92 7.69
C LEU A 89 -6.95 15.26 8.37
N THR A 90 -8.14 15.68 7.98
CA THR A 90 -9.34 14.90 8.21
C THR A 90 -9.34 13.67 7.29
N ALA A 91 -10.11 12.64 7.63
CA ALA A 91 -10.26 11.47 6.77
C ALA A 91 -10.75 11.88 5.36
N ASN A 92 -11.69 12.81 5.27
CA ASN A 92 -12.21 13.32 3.99
C ASN A 92 -11.12 14.00 3.15
N GLU A 93 -10.34 14.90 3.75
CA GLU A 93 -9.24 15.59 3.04
C GLU A 93 -8.18 14.61 2.53
N PHE A 94 -7.89 13.55 3.30
CA PHE A 94 -7.00 12.48 2.86
C PHE A 94 -7.57 11.74 1.63
N TRP A 95 -8.87 11.41 1.63
CA TRP A 95 -9.49 10.73 0.49
C TRP A 95 -9.60 11.64 -0.75
N GLU A 96 -9.83 12.94 -0.58
CA GLU A 96 -9.77 13.92 -1.67
C GLU A 96 -8.37 14.00 -2.29
N LEU A 97 -7.32 13.94 -1.45
CA LEU A 97 -5.93 13.89 -1.91
C LEU A 97 -5.66 12.62 -2.73
N ILE A 98 -6.13 11.45 -2.26
CA ILE A 98 -6.03 10.20 -3.01
C ILE A 98 -6.79 10.29 -4.33
N ALA A 99 -8.05 10.72 -4.31
CA ALA A 99 -8.86 10.88 -5.51
C ALA A 99 -8.20 11.76 -6.56
N SER A 100 -7.65 12.90 -6.13
CA SER A 100 -6.89 13.80 -7.01
C SER A 100 -5.65 13.13 -7.62
N SER A 101 -4.97 12.26 -6.85
CA SER A 101 -3.77 11.55 -7.32
C SER A 101 -4.07 10.47 -8.38
N TYR A 102 -5.32 9.99 -8.41
CA TYR A 102 -5.81 8.99 -9.36
C TYR A 102 -6.78 9.56 -10.40
N ASP A 103 -6.85 10.89 -10.53
CA ASP A 103 -7.68 11.59 -11.50
C ASP A 103 -9.20 11.27 -11.37
N LEU A 104 -9.67 10.91 -10.17
CA LEU A 104 -11.09 10.68 -9.90
C LEU A 104 -11.85 12.01 -9.86
N THR A 105 -13.03 12.04 -10.45
CA THR A 105 -13.92 13.20 -10.30
C THR A 105 -14.54 13.26 -8.90
N SER A 106 -15.00 14.44 -8.48
CA SER A 106 -15.72 14.59 -7.21
C SER A 106 -16.97 13.69 -7.13
N SER A 107 -17.65 13.47 -8.26
CA SER A 107 -18.80 12.58 -8.34
C SER A 107 -18.42 11.12 -8.11
N ASP A 108 -17.30 10.66 -8.71
CA ASP A 108 -16.81 9.28 -8.53
C ASP A 108 -16.35 9.04 -7.10
N LEU A 109 -15.67 10.03 -6.50
CA LEU A 109 -15.27 9.98 -5.10
C LEU A 109 -16.47 9.85 -4.17
N GLU A 110 -17.48 10.71 -4.30
CA GLU A 110 -18.66 10.66 -3.44
C GLU A 110 -19.45 9.36 -3.60
N ALA A 111 -19.60 8.85 -4.83
CA ALA A 111 -20.27 7.57 -5.07
C ALA A 111 -19.53 6.39 -4.42
N SER A 112 -18.19 6.38 -4.51
CA SER A 112 -17.36 5.36 -3.89
C SER A 112 -17.37 5.47 -2.36
N LEU A 113 -17.26 6.69 -1.82
CA LEU A 113 -17.30 6.94 -0.38
C LEU A 113 -18.64 6.54 0.22
N ALA A 114 -19.77 6.85 -0.42
CA ALA A 114 -21.10 6.49 0.09
C ALA A 114 -21.20 4.97 0.37
N ARG A 115 -20.64 4.14 -0.53
CA ARG A 115 -20.59 2.68 -0.35
C ARG A 115 -19.60 2.26 0.73
N LEU A 116 -18.36 2.77 0.68
CA LEU A 116 -17.29 2.35 1.57
C LEU A 116 -17.53 2.77 3.01
N LEU A 117 -18.03 4.00 3.25
CA LEU A 117 -18.34 4.49 4.58
C LEU A 117 -19.43 3.66 5.27
N ASN A 118 -20.38 3.15 4.50
CA ASN A 118 -21.40 2.23 5.03
C ASN A 118 -20.79 0.86 5.37
N VAL A 119 -19.94 0.29 4.50
CA VAL A 119 -19.30 -1.01 4.72
C VAL A 119 -18.38 -0.99 5.95
N PHE A 120 -17.64 0.10 6.15
CA PHE A 120 -16.68 0.24 7.25
C PHE A 120 -17.28 0.85 8.52
N ASP A 121 -18.57 1.22 8.50
CA ASP A 121 -19.21 1.95 9.60
C ASP A 121 -18.39 3.18 10.02
N PHE A 122 -18.14 4.08 9.07
CA PHE A 122 -17.22 5.21 9.26
C PHE A 122 -17.82 6.59 8.93
N ALA A 123 -19.10 6.66 8.59
CA ALA A 123 -19.73 7.89 8.11
C ALA A 123 -19.65 9.05 9.12
N GLU A 124 -19.86 8.78 10.41
CA GLU A 124 -19.83 9.79 11.47
C GLU A 124 -18.42 10.37 11.70
N ASN A 125 -17.37 9.63 11.33
CA ASN A 125 -15.98 10.03 11.55
C ASN A 125 -15.33 10.64 10.31
N ARG A 126 -16.08 10.82 9.23
CA ARG A 126 -15.58 11.31 7.92
C ARG A 126 -14.75 12.60 8.03
N TYR A 127 -15.19 13.51 8.86
CA TYR A 127 -14.56 14.84 9.02
C TYR A 127 -13.69 14.96 10.27
N GLN A 128 -13.41 13.88 10.97
CA GLN A 128 -12.48 13.87 12.09
C GLN A 128 -11.04 13.89 11.62
N VAL A 129 -10.19 14.59 12.37
CA VAL A 129 -8.74 14.62 12.13
C VAL A 129 -8.15 13.25 12.42
N ILE A 130 -7.35 12.72 11.50
CA ILE A 130 -6.82 11.34 11.55
C ILE A 130 -6.05 11.09 12.85
N GLU A 131 -5.29 12.09 13.35
CA GLU A 131 -4.53 11.98 14.60
C GLU A 131 -5.43 11.69 15.82
N THR A 132 -6.67 12.13 15.81
CA THR A 132 -7.61 11.94 16.93
C THR A 132 -8.31 10.59 16.92
N LEU A 133 -8.20 9.82 15.84
CA LEU A 133 -8.81 8.53 15.67
C LEU A 133 -8.03 7.44 16.43
N SER A 134 -8.72 6.38 16.85
CA SER A 134 -8.06 5.17 17.36
C SER A 134 -7.20 4.52 16.28
N HIS A 135 -6.28 3.62 16.66
CA HIS A 135 -5.43 2.93 15.69
C HIS A 135 -6.25 2.17 14.64
N GLY A 136 -7.24 1.37 15.06
CA GLY A 136 -8.13 0.66 14.13
C GLY A 136 -8.95 1.59 13.23
N MET A 137 -9.40 2.75 13.75
CA MET A 137 -10.10 3.75 12.92
C MET A 137 -9.15 4.38 11.89
N ARG A 138 -7.90 4.67 12.26
CA ARG A 138 -6.89 5.14 11.29
C ARG A 138 -6.67 4.11 10.20
N GLN A 139 -6.54 2.84 10.58
CA GLN A 139 -6.39 1.74 9.61
C GLN A 139 -7.55 1.73 8.60
N LYS A 140 -8.81 1.88 9.08
CA LYS A 140 -9.97 1.99 8.18
C LYS A 140 -9.81 3.15 7.19
N VAL A 141 -9.34 4.33 7.63
CA VAL A 141 -9.13 5.49 6.75
C VAL A 141 -8.18 5.15 5.60
N PHE A 142 -7.06 4.48 5.89
CA PHE A 142 -6.06 4.12 4.87
C PHE A 142 -6.53 2.98 3.96
N VAL A 143 -7.26 2.00 4.50
CA VAL A 143 -7.88 0.94 3.69
C VAL A 143 -8.91 1.52 2.73
N ILE A 144 -9.78 2.43 3.19
CA ILE A 144 -10.75 3.13 2.34
C ILE A 144 -10.00 3.92 1.25
N GLY A 145 -8.94 4.65 1.60
CA GLY A 145 -8.11 5.36 0.63
C GLY A 145 -7.50 4.46 -0.44
N ALA A 146 -7.00 3.28 -0.04
CA ALA A 146 -6.49 2.31 -1.00
C ALA A 146 -7.61 1.72 -1.89
N LEU A 147 -8.82 1.52 -1.36
CA LEU A 147 -9.97 1.05 -2.14
C LEU A 147 -10.47 2.07 -3.17
N LEU A 148 -10.28 3.36 -2.92
CA LEU A 148 -10.67 4.41 -3.87
C LEU A 148 -9.88 4.35 -5.18
N SER A 149 -8.64 3.86 -5.15
CA SER A 149 -7.80 3.75 -6.34
C SER A 149 -8.13 2.54 -7.23
N ASP A 150 -9.06 1.66 -6.79
CA ASP A 150 -9.46 0.41 -7.47
C ASP A 150 -8.26 -0.39 -8.00
N PRO A 151 -7.33 -0.80 -7.12
CA PRO A 151 -6.06 -1.36 -7.53
C PRO A 151 -6.18 -2.81 -8.02
N ASP A 152 -5.40 -3.14 -9.05
CA ASP A 152 -5.26 -4.52 -9.55
C ASP A 152 -4.46 -5.41 -8.56
N ILE A 153 -3.57 -4.79 -7.77
CA ILE A 153 -2.64 -5.47 -6.86
C ILE A 153 -2.81 -4.91 -5.46
N TRP A 154 -3.06 -5.79 -4.50
CA TRP A 154 -3.14 -5.43 -3.09
C TRP A 154 -1.87 -5.81 -2.36
N VAL A 155 -1.26 -4.84 -1.68
CA VAL A 155 -0.09 -5.03 -0.82
C VAL A 155 -0.44 -4.56 0.59
N LEU A 156 -0.49 -5.50 1.52
CA LEU A 156 -0.89 -5.27 2.90
C LEU A 156 0.30 -5.57 3.83
N ASP A 157 0.75 -4.58 4.58
CA ASP A 157 1.84 -4.73 5.56
C ASP A 157 1.22 -4.71 6.96
N GLU A 158 1.10 -5.89 7.59
CA GLU A 158 0.49 -6.11 8.90
C GLU A 158 -0.92 -5.50 9.08
N PRO A 159 -1.86 -5.73 8.13
CA PRO A 159 -3.13 -5.00 8.05
C PRO A 159 -4.09 -5.25 9.20
N LEU A 160 -3.85 -6.27 10.03
CA LEU A 160 -4.70 -6.66 11.14
C LEU A 160 -4.17 -6.19 12.51
N THR A 161 -3.04 -5.49 12.53
CA THR A 161 -2.46 -4.97 13.78
C THR A 161 -3.39 -3.89 14.35
N GLY A 162 -3.99 -4.18 15.53
CA GLY A 162 -4.92 -3.25 16.21
C GLY A 162 -6.36 -3.26 15.72
N LEU A 163 -6.77 -4.23 14.93
CA LEU A 163 -8.17 -4.55 14.69
C LEU A 163 -8.59 -5.60 15.74
N ASP A 164 -9.14 -5.14 16.85
CA ASP A 164 -9.85 -5.98 17.87
C ASP A 164 -11.32 -6.10 17.50
#